data_1a79ec94435f6e0c55af452085140650
#
_entry.id   1a79ec94435f6e0c55af452085140650
#
_cell.length_a   1.000
_cell.length_b   1.000
_cell.length_c   1.000
_cell.angle_alpha   90.00
_cell.angle_beta   90.00
_cell.angle_gamma   90.00
#
_symmetry.space_group_name_H-M   'P 1'
#
loop_
_entity.id
_entity.type
_entity.pdbx_description
1 polymer ?
#
loop_
_entity_poly.entity_id
_entity_poly.type
_entity_poly.pdbx_seq_one_letter_code
_entity_poly.pdbx_strand_id
1 'polypeptide(L)'
;KGFEIDYQTRLWYLPGALNGLVFNANYTVATSTVKYPRTVVSNYFDFDTFTFVQENNDTTYVDRLLDQPDEILNISVGYDYKGFSGRLSMLYNDNVFVNTNFWPEKRETTDSYSRFDLSVKQKLPVEGLEIFLNASNLTKTSDVTRYRGISGYNDNIKLQQYYGQTIDLGIRYAF
;
A
#
# COMPACT_ATOMS: atom_id res chain seq x y z
N LYS A 1 17.96 3.29 -3.17
CA LYS A 1 18.65 2.25 -2.38
C LYS A 1 17.60 1.50 -1.60
N GLY A 2 17.82 0.19 -1.36
CA GLY A 2 16.85 -0.58 -0.61
C GLY A 2 17.38 -1.96 -0.26
N PHE A 3 16.57 -2.68 0.51
CA PHE A 3 16.78 -4.10 0.78
C PHE A 3 15.43 -4.79 0.87
N GLU A 4 15.44 -6.10 0.67
CA GLU A 4 14.30 -6.97 0.83
C GLU A 4 14.69 -8.20 1.62
N ILE A 5 13.83 -8.61 2.54
CA ILE A 5 13.95 -9.85 3.30
C ILE A 5 12.69 -10.67 3.07
N ASP A 6 12.86 -11.89 2.62
CA ASP A 6 11.80 -12.88 2.50
C ASP A 6 12.08 -14.06 3.43
N TYR A 7 11.08 -14.44 4.22
CA TYR A 7 11.15 -15.60 5.09
C TYR A 7 9.89 -16.44 4.95
N GLN A 8 10.08 -17.70 4.56
CA GLN A 8 8.99 -18.66 4.40
C GLN A 8 9.34 -19.95 5.13
N THR A 9 8.41 -20.42 5.94
CA THR A 9 8.62 -21.68 6.66
C THR A 9 7.31 -22.45 6.85
N ARG A 10 7.43 -23.77 6.84
CA ARG A 10 6.41 -24.69 7.31
C ARG A 10 6.95 -25.39 8.55
N LEU A 11 6.18 -25.37 9.62
CA LEU A 11 6.60 -25.92 10.91
C LEU A 11 6.37 -27.44 10.99
N TRP A 12 6.83 -28.17 9.97
CA TRP A 12 6.65 -29.61 9.81
C TRP A 12 7.19 -30.46 10.96
N TYR A 13 8.14 -29.92 11.72
CA TYR A 13 8.80 -30.58 12.85
C TYR A 13 7.97 -30.51 14.14
N LEU A 14 6.87 -29.76 14.17
CA LEU A 14 6.00 -29.71 15.33
C LEU A 14 5.11 -30.96 15.43
N PRO A 15 4.79 -31.40 16.65
CA PRO A 15 4.02 -32.64 16.83
C PRO A 15 2.53 -32.48 16.47
N GLY A 16 1.95 -33.58 15.97
CA GLY A 16 0.52 -33.72 15.74
C GLY A 16 -0.02 -32.70 14.73
N ALA A 17 -1.09 -32.04 15.08
CA ALA A 17 -1.76 -31.08 14.20
C ALA A 17 -0.94 -29.79 13.97
N LEU A 18 -0.01 -29.45 14.85
CA LEU A 18 0.80 -28.25 14.75
C LEU A 18 1.78 -28.27 13.56
N ASN A 19 2.05 -29.44 12.96
CA ASN A 19 2.90 -29.55 11.76
C ASN A 19 2.30 -28.92 10.50
N GLY A 20 1.02 -28.55 10.55
CA GLY A 20 0.31 -27.86 9.48
C GLY A 20 0.54 -26.35 9.44
N LEU A 21 1.17 -25.76 10.46
CA LEU A 21 1.41 -24.33 10.52
C LEU A 21 2.41 -23.89 9.43
N VAL A 22 2.06 -22.78 8.77
CA VAL A 22 2.86 -22.12 7.74
C VAL A 22 2.97 -20.65 8.09
N PHE A 23 4.17 -20.10 7.94
CA PHE A 23 4.41 -18.67 8.17
C PHE A 23 5.20 -18.10 6.98
N ASN A 24 4.77 -16.95 6.47
CA ASN A 24 5.49 -16.19 5.47
C ASN A 24 5.57 -14.73 5.92
N ALA A 25 6.72 -14.10 5.72
CA ALA A 25 6.93 -12.69 5.94
C ALA A 25 7.87 -12.14 4.87
N ASN A 26 7.47 -11.07 4.21
CA ASN A 26 8.29 -10.32 3.28
C ASN A 26 8.31 -8.86 3.72
N TYR A 27 9.51 -8.29 3.83
CA TYR A 27 9.70 -6.89 4.19
C TYR A 27 10.64 -6.23 3.20
N THR A 28 10.15 -5.17 2.57
CA THR A 28 10.88 -4.37 1.58
C THR A 28 11.00 -2.94 2.07
N VAL A 29 12.23 -2.41 2.01
CA VAL A 29 12.53 -1.00 2.23
C VAL A 29 13.21 -0.44 0.99
N ALA A 30 12.70 0.67 0.46
CA ALA A 30 13.25 1.30 -0.73
C ALA A 30 13.26 2.83 -0.57
N THR A 31 14.43 3.44 -0.57
CA THR A 31 14.59 4.89 -0.54
C THR A 31 15.07 5.44 -1.88
N SER A 32 14.50 6.52 -2.32
CA SER A 32 14.82 7.18 -3.57
C SER A 32 14.96 8.68 -3.41
N THR A 33 15.69 9.29 -4.33
CA THR A 33 15.87 10.74 -4.40
C THR A 33 15.83 11.15 -5.86
N VAL A 34 14.88 12.00 -6.22
CA VAL A 34 14.66 12.48 -7.58
C VAL A 34 14.60 14.00 -7.60
N LYS A 35 15.18 14.62 -8.62
CA LYS A 35 15.04 16.05 -8.90
C LYS A 35 13.89 16.26 -9.86
N TYR A 36 12.88 16.98 -9.41
CA TYR A 36 11.73 17.36 -10.23
C TYR A 36 11.87 18.78 -10.73
N PRO A 37 11.49 19.09 -11.97
CA PRO A 37 11.48 20.45 -12.48
C PRO A 37 10.42 21.29 -11.74
N ARG A 38 10.71 22.56 -11.55
CA ARG A 38 9.82 23.55 -10.96
C ARG A 38 10.12 24.92 -11.54
N THR A 39 9.08 25.66 -11.90
CA THR A 39 9.20 27.10 -12.22
C THR A 39 8.74 27.91 -10.99
N VAL A 40 9.53 28.86 -10.58
CA VAL A 40 9.17 29.85 -9.55
C VAL A 40 8.75 31.13 -10.24
N VAL A 41 7.53 31.57 -9.97
CA VAL A 41 7.01 32.83 -10.50
C VAL A 41 7.13 33.90 -9.42
N SER A 42 7.89 34.96 -9.72
CA SER A 42 8.07 36.13 -8.89
C SER A 42 7.34 37.30 -9.52
N ASN A 43 6.51 37.99 -8.76
CA ASN A 43 5.86 39.21 -9.22
C ASN A 43 6.41 40.38 -8.37
N TYR A 44 6.92 41.41 -9.01
CA TYR A 44 7.36 42.61 -8.33
C TYR A 44 6.92 43.86 -9.11
N PHE A 45 6.81 44.97 -8.42
CA PHE A 45 6.56 46.27 -9.03
C PHE A 45 7.89 46.93 -9.36
N ASP A 46 8.09 47.22 -10.65
CA ASP A 46 9.26 47.95 -11.11
C ASP A 46 8.97 49.46 -11.00
N PHE A 47 9.70 50.16 -10.13
CA PHE A 47 9.54 51.58 -9.90
C PHE A 47 10.13 52.45 -11.01
N ASP A 48 11.01 51.90 -11.87
CA ASP A 48 11.59 52.66 -12.98
C ASP A 48 10.64 52.75 -14.18
N THR A 49 9.93 51.65 -14.42
CA THR A 49 8.95 51.55 -15.51
C THR A 49 7.51 51.72 -15.07
N PHE A 50 7.25 51.83 -13.75
CA PHE A 50 5.92 51.90 -13.14
C PHE A 50 4.97 50.73 -13.57
N THR A 51 5.53 49.54 -13.76
CA THR A 51 4.78 48.36 -14.18
C THR A 51 4.98 47.17 -13.24
N PHE A 52 3.99 46.28 -13.22
CA PHE A 52 4.17 44.96 -12.60
C PHE A 52 4.94 44.05 -13.55
N VAL A 53 6.04 43.52 -13.08
CA VAL A 53 6.88 42.57 -13.80
C VAL A 53 6.68 41.18 -13.22
N GLN A 54 6.46 40.21 -14.11
CA GLN A 54 6.45 38.81 -13.76
C GLN A 54 7.71 38.16 -14.30
N GLU A 55 8.48 37.55 -13.41
CA GLU A 55 9.68 36.80 -13.74
C GLU A 55 9.48 35.31 -13.47
N ASN A 56 9.82 34.48 -14.45
CA ASN A 56 9.72 33.03 -14.36
C ASN A 56 11.13 32.43 -14.27
N ASN A 57 11.46 31.84 -13.12
CA ASN A 57 12.76 31.21 -12.87
C ASN A 57 12.60 29.68 -12.82
N ASP A 58 13.16 28.98 -13.80
CA ASP A 58 13.17 27.53 -13.83
C ASP A 58 14.21 27.00 -12.84
N THR A 59 13.75 26.13 -11.96
CA THR A 59 14.54 25.49 -10.91
C THR A 59 14.12 24.03 -10.73
N THR A 60 14.67 23.37 -9.73
CA THR A 60 14.30 22.02 -9.37
C THR A 60 14.03 21.91 -7.88
N TYR A 61 13.27 20.92 -7.49
CA TYR A 61 13.16 20.48 -6.10
C TYR A 61 13.46 18.99 -6.00
N VAL A 62 13.85 18.57 -4.80
CA VAL A 62 14.19 17.18 -4.51
C VAL A 62 13.08 16.56 -3.72
N ASP A 63 12.66 15.37 -4.14
CA ASP A 63 11.67 14.56 -3.44
C ASP A 63 11.94 13.08 -3.71
N ARG A 64 11.18 12.18 -3.06
CA ARG A 64 11.22 10.75 -3.36
C ARG A 64 10.55 10.46 -4.72
N LEU A 65 10.79 9.27 -5.26
CA LEU A 65 10.20 8.83 -6.52
C LEU A 65 8.68 8.74 -6.38
N LEU A 66 7.96 9.12 -7.45
CA LEU A 66 6.51 8.93 -7.54
C LEU A 66 6.16 7.45 -7.52
N ASP A 67 5.02 7.15 -6.92
CA ASP A 67 4.41 5.81 -6.85
C ASP A 67 5.29 4.73 -6.19
N GLN A 68 6.31 5.15 -5.42
CA GLN A 68 7.16 4.27 -4.66
C GLN A 68 6.88 4.43 -3.15
N PRO A 69 6.33 3.40 -2.48
CA PRO A 69 6.32 3.35 -1.02
C PRO A 69 7.74 3.16 -0.48
N ASP A 70 8.04 3.74 0.67
CA ASP A 70 9.32 3.56 1.33
C ASP A 70 9.39 2.21 2.05
N GLU A 71 8.25 1.69 2.52
CA GLU A 71 8.15 0.41 3.22
C GLU A 71 6.93 -0.40 2.75
N ILE A 72 7.16 -1.71 2.54
CA ILE A 72 6.09 -2.69 2.30
C ILE A 72 6.34 -3.88 3.22
N LEU A 73 5.31 -4.29 3.96
CA LEU A 73 5.35 -5.50 4.79
C LEU A 73 4.18 -6.42 4.43
N ASN A 74 4.51 -7.66 4.07
CA ASN A 74 3.55 -8.72 3.87
C ASN A 74 3.79 -9.80 4.93
N ILE A 75 2.75 -10.15 5.68
CA ILE A 75 2.79 -11.26 6.64
C ILE A 75 1.62 -12.19 6.35
N SER A 76 1.87 -13.49 6.36
CA SER A 76 0.82 -14.49 6.23
C SER A 76 1.05 -15.62 7.22
N VAL A 77 0.00 -15.93 7.96
CA VAL A 77 -0.06 -17.11 8.83
C VAL A 77 -1.06 -18.09 8.23
N GLY A 78 -0.64 -19.32 8.06
CA GLY A 78 -1.43 -20.35 7.47
C GLY A 78 -1.46 -21.64 8.26
N TYR A 79 -2.47 -22.47 7.96
CA TYR A 79 -2.64 -23.77 8.55
C TYR A 79 -3.17 -24.76 7.50
N ASP A 80 -2.42 -25.86 7.30
CA ASP A 80 -2.77 -26.92 6.37
C ASP A 80 -2.83 -28.25 7.12
N TYR A 81 -4.05 -28.81 7.27
CA TYR A 81 -4.20 -30.08 7.97
C TYR A 81 -5.44 -30.84 7.49
N LYS A 82 -5.29 -32.13 7.15
CA LYS A 82 -6.39 -33.05 6.78
C LYS A 82 -7.41 -32.47 5.79
N GLY A 83 -6.89 -31.88 4.70
CA GLY A 83 -7.75 -31.27 3.66
C GLY A 83 -8.25 -29.87 3.97
N PHE A 84 -8.05 -29.38 5.20
CA PHE A 84 -8.24 -27.98 5.55
C PHE A 84 -7.01 -27.15 5.11
N SER A 85 -7.24 -25.96 4.58
CA SER A 85 -6.19 -24.97 4.32
C SER A 85 -6.77 -23.57 4.62
N GLY A 86 -6.17 -22.90 5.57
CA GLY A 86 -6.53 -21.52 5.94
C GLY A 86 -5.32 -20.60 5.85
N ARG A 87 -5.53 -19.36 5.44
CA ARG A 87 -4.51 -18.29 5.37
C ARG A 87 -5.12 -17.00 5.84
N LEU A 88 -4.46 -16.35 6.78
CA LEU A 88 -4.70 -14.97 7.17
C LEU A 88 -3.49 -14.15 6.73
N SER A 89 -3.69 -13.16 5.89
CA SER A 89 -2.65 -12.31 5.34
C SER A 89 -2.86 -10.88 5.75
N MET A 90 -1.76 -10.18 6.01
CA MET A 90 -1.69 -8.74 6.25
C MET A 90 -0.75 -8.11 5.24
N LEU A 91 -1.20 -7.07 4.57
CA LEU A 91 -0.38 -6.15 3.79
C LEU A 91 -0.34 -4.81 4.51
N TYR A 92 0.86 -4.34 4.84
CA TYR A 92 1.13 -2.95 5.18
C TYR A 92 1.84 -2.28 4.02
N ASN A 93 1.37 -1.11 3.64
CA ASN A 93 1.99 -0.25 2.65
C ASN A 93 2.16 1.16 3.25
N ASP A 94 3.36 1.68 3.19
CA ASP A 94 3.63 3.04 3.67
C ASP A 94 3.03 4.08 2.72
N ASN A 95 3.00 5.32 3.17
CA ASN A 95 2.51 6.45 2.39
C ASN A 95 3.31 6.61 1.08
N VAL A 96 2.64 7.01 0.02
CA VAL A 96 3.21 7.13 -1.32
C VAL A 96 3.07 8.56 -1.84
N PHE A 97 4.15 9.10 -2.40
CA PHE A 97 4.10 10.34 -3.15
C PHE A 97 3.51 10.07 -4.55
N VAL A 98 2.30 10.55 -4.82
CA VAL A 98 1.55 10.15 -6.04
C VAL A 98 1.40 11.26 -7.06
N ASN A 99 1.60 12.53 -6.67
CA ASN A 99 1.49 13.61 -7.64
C ASN A 99 2.39 14.81 -7.31
N THR A 100 3.09 15.28 -8.33
CA THR A 100 3.83 16.54 -8.29
C THR A 100 2.88 17.71 -8.53
N ASN A 101 3.22 18.90 -8.02
CA ASN A 101 2.49 20.10 -8.34
C ASN A 101 3.44 21.30 -8.34
N PHE A 102 3.11 22.31 -9.14
CA PHE A 102 3.78 23.60 -9.15
C PHE A 102 3.82 24.21 -7.73
N TRP A 103 2.67 24.15 -7.03
CA TRP A 103 2.54 24.59 -5.64
C TRP A 103 2.91 23.43 -4.71
N PRO A 104 3.93 23.55 -3.86
CA PRO A 104 4.35 22.48 -2.97
C PRO A 104 3.22 21.94 -2.08
N GLU A 105 2.35 22.82 -1.62
CA GLU A 105 1.20 22.52 -0.78
C GLU A 105 0.11 21.70 -1.47
N LYS A 106 0.10 21.68 -2.80
CA LYS A 106 -0.83 20.89 -3.63
C LYS A 106 -0.24 19.58 -4.12
N ARG A 107 0.99 19.24 -3.72
CA ARG A 107 1.54 17.91 -3.96
C ARG A 107 0.77 16.89 -3.14
N GLU A 108 0.68 15.69 -3.66
CA GLU A 108 -0.23 14.69 -3.12
C GLU A 108 0.51 13.48 -2.60
N THR A 109 0.04 12.95 -1.47
CA THR A 109 0.48 11.68 -0.89
C THR A 109 -0.72 10.83 -0.54
N THR A 110 -0.59 9.52 -0.67
CA THR A 110 -1.53 8.59 -0.04
C THR A 110 -1.15 8.39 1.41
N ASP A 111 -2.14 8.06 2.24
CA ASP A 111 -1.86 7.61 3.62
C ASP A 111 -1.30 6.19 3.60
N SER A 112 -0.54 5.82 4.62
CA SER A 112 -0.19 4.43 4.89
C SER A 112 -1.43 3.63 5.29
N TYR A 113 -1.46 2.34 4.94
CA TYR A 113 -2.59 1.49 5.28
C TYR A 113 -2.15 0.05 5.63
N SER A 114 -3.01 -0.63 6.38
CA SER A 114 -2.92 -2.06 6.62
C SER A 114 -4.21 -2.74 6.16
N ARG A 115 -4.10 -3.79 5.36
CA ARG A 115 -5.22 -4.59 4.85
C ARG A 115 -5.06 -6.04 5.30
N PHE A 116 -6.17 -6.63 5.72
CA PHE A 116 -6.21 -8.03 6.14
C PHE A 116 -7.14 -8.82 5.24
N ASP A 117 -6.67 -9.99 4.80
CA ASP A 117 -7.39 -10.90 3.93
C ASP A 117 -7.37 -12.30 4.53
N LEU A 118 -8.49 -13.02 4.39
CA LEU A 118 -8.66 -14.40 4.83
C LEU A 118 -9.02 -15.28 3.65
N SER A 119 -8.36 -16.42 3.52
CA SER A 119 -8.71 -17.47 2.58
C SER A 119 -8.77 -18.80 3.30
N VAL A 120 -9.89 -19.50 3.18
CA VAL A 120 -10.11 -20.81 3.80
C VAL A 120 -10.67 -21.75 2.76
N LYS A 121 -10.18 -22.98 2.74
CA LYS A 121 -10.75 -24.07 1.94
C LYS A 121 -10.74 -25.37 2.70
N GLN A 122 -11.71 -26.20 2.43
CA GLN A 122 -11.84 -27.55 2.99
C GLN A 122 -12.18 -28.55 1.88
N LYS A 123 -11.35 -29.57 1.72
CA LYS A 123 -11.70 -30.73 0.93
C LYS A 123 -12.75 -31.55 1.65
N LEU A 124 -13.78 -31.93 0.92
CA LEU A 124 -14.87 -32.76 1.45
C LEU A 124 -14.56 -34.24 1.25
N PRO A 125 -15.30 -35.15 1.94
CA PRO A 125 -15.10 -36.60 1.79
C PRO A 125 -15.42 -37.14 0.38
N VAL A 126 -16.03 -36.33 -0.47
CA VAL A 126 -16.32 -36.67 -1.88
C VAL A 126 -15.07 -36.25 -2.68
N GLU A 127 -14.54 -37.20 -3.47
CA GLU A 127 -13.35 -36.96 -4.30
C GLU A 127 -13.59 -35.78 -5.26
N GLY A 128 -12.60 -34.91 -5.36
CA GLY A 128 -12.66 -33.71 -6.19
C GLY A 128 -13.53 -32.56 -5.65
N LEU A 129 -14.22 -32.72 -4.51
CA LEU A 129 -15.11 -31.70 -3.97
C LEU A 129 -14.44 -30.89 -2.86
N GLU A 130 -14.45 -29.57 -2.99
CA GLU A 130 -13.98 -28.64 -1.94
C GLU A 130 -14.95 -27.46 -1.80
N ILE A 131 -15.02 -26.93 -0.59
CA ILE A 131 -15.67 -25.65 -0.32
C ILE A 131 -14.59 -24.62 -0.01
N PHE A 132 -14.85 -23.36 -0.34
CA PHE A 132 -13.92 -22.26 -0.04
C PHE A 132 -14.66 -21.01 0.40
N LEU A 133 -13.99 -20.23 1.22
CA LEU A 133 -14.38 -18.89 1.66
C LEU A 133 -13.17 -17.96 1.48
N ASN A 134 -13.37 -16.87 0.76
CA ASN A 134 -12.40 -15.76 0.71
C ASN A 134 -13.06 -14.51 1.27
N ALA A 135 -12.35 -13.79 2.10
CA ALA A 135 -12.78 -12.50 2.62
C ALA A 135 -11.65 -11.51 2.51
N SER A 136 -11.85 -10.44 1.75
CA SER A 136 -10.85 -9.40 1.52
C SER A 136 -11.21 -8.12 2.22
N ASN A 137 -10.18 -7.38 2.61
CA ASN A 137 -10.30 -6.10 3.30
C ASN A 137 -11.12 -6.19 4.59
N LEU A 138 -10.77 -7.15 5.46
CA LEU A 138 -11.49 -7.41 6.73
C LEU A 138 -11.59 -6.18 7.64
N THR A 139 -10.63 -5.27 7.56
CA THR A 139 -10.56 -4.03 8.34
C THR A 139 -11.35 -2.88 7.73
N LYS A 140 -11.94 -3.05 6.53
CA LYS A 140 -12.62 -1.98 5.78
C LYS A 140 -11.71 -0.77 5.51
N THR A 141 -10.43 -1.04 5.30
CA THR A 141 -9.45 0.00 5.00
C THR A 141 -9.86 0.77 3.75
N SER A 142 -9.85 2.09 3.84
CA SER A 142 -10.06 3.01 2.72
C SER A 142 -8.73 3.54 2.22
N ASP A 143 -8.68 3.89 0.94
CA ASP A 143 -7.54 4.59 0.36
C ASP A 143 -7.77 6.10 0.49
N VAL A 144 -6.80 6.78 1.09
CA VAL A 144 -6.89 8.23 1.35
C VAL A 144 -5.73 8.92 0.64
N THR A 145 -6.06 9.91 -0.19
CA THR A 145 -5.10 10.82 -0.80
C THR A 145 -5.22 12.18 -0.16
N ARG A 146 -4.08 12.77 0.23
CA ARG A 146 -4.01 14.08 0.88
C ARG A 146 -3.16 15.04 0.08
N TYR A 147 -3.50 16.31 0.16
CA TYR A 147 -2.55 17.37 -0.17
C TYR A 147 -1.51 17.49 0.95
N ARG A 148 -0.24 17.70 0.61
CA ARG A 148 0.82 17.92 1.60
C ARG A 148 0.61 19.16 2.46
N GLY A 149 -0.12 20.15 1.94
CA GLY A 149 -0.43 21.36 2.66
C GLY A 149 0.78 22.23 3.00
N ILE A 150 0.53 23.29 3.73
CA ILE A 150 1.56 24.09 4.39
C ILE A 150 1.88 23.43 5.73
N SER A 151 3.13 23.42 6.14
CA SER A 151 3.59 22.86 7.42
C SER A 151 2.65 23.27 8.57
N GLY A 152 2.04 22.29 9.24
CA GLY A 152 1.06 22.50 10.31
C GLY A 152 -0.43 22.46 9.89
N TYR A 153 -0.74 22.31 8.59
CA TYR A 153 -2.11 22.19 8.05
C TYR A 153 -2.23 20.99 7.11
N ASN A 154 -1.82 19.81 7.57
CA ASN A 154 -1.65 18.63 6.73
C ASN A 154 -2.92 17.77 6.57
N ASP A 155 -4.08 18.22 7.00
CA ASP A 155 -5.29 17.37 7.07
C ASP A 155 -6.25 17.54 5.88
N ASN A 156 -5.81 18.15 4.79
CA ASN A 156 -6.65 18.32 3.62
C ASN A 156 -6.76 17.02 2.82
N ILE A 157 -7.78 16.22 3.13
CA ILE A 157 -8.15 15.07 2.32
C ILE A 157 -8.58 15.58 0.94
N LYS A 158 -7.89 15.11 -0.09
CA LYS A 158 -8.29 15.33 -1.49
C LYS A 158 -9.35 14.32 -1.92
N LEU A 159 -9.11 13.04 -1.59
CA LEU A 159 -9.93 11.92 -2.02
C LEU A 159 -9.89 10.83 -0.96
N GLN A 160 -11.04 10.25 -0.66
CA GLN A 160 -11.14 9.04 0.14
C GLN A 160 -12.04 8.05 -0.57
N GLN A 161 -11.53 6.83 -0.80
CA GLN A 161 -12.23 5.76 -1.51
C GLN A 161 -12.48 4.59 -0.57
N TYR A 162 -13.76 4.22 -0.46
CA TYR A 162 -14.22 3.11 0.38
C TYR A 162 -14.54 1.92 -0.51
N TYR A 163 -13.78 0.84 -0.39
CA TYR A 163 -14.02 -0.40 -1.14
C TYR A 163 -14.85 -1.42 -0.37
N GLY A 164 -14.98 -1.23 0.95
CA GLY A 164 -15.68 -2.17 1.83
C GLY A 164 -14.96 -3.51 1.98
N GLN A 165 -15.71 -4.49 2.44
CA GLN A 165 -15.28 -5.90 2.53
C GLN A 165 -15.89 -6.67 1.37
N THR A 166 -15.13 -7.62 0.81
CA THR A 166 -15.64 -8.59 -0.17
C THR A 166 -15.59 -9.97 0.45
N ILE A 167 -16.67 -10.73 0.34
CA ILE A 167 -16.78 -12.10 0.84
C ILE A 167 -17.28 -12.98 -0.30
N ASP A 168 -16.48 -13.99 -0.66
CA ASP A 168 -16.79 -14.99 -1.67
C ASP A 168 -16.89 -16.36 -1.01
N LEU A 169 -18.03 -17.03 -1.15
CA LEU A 169 -18.23 -18.40 -0.74
C LEU A 169 -18.56 -19.25 -1.97
N GLY A 170 -17.91 -20.38 -2.10
CA GLY A 170 -18.15 -21.24 -3.26
C GLY A 170 -17.82 -22.70 -3.01
N ILE A 171 -18.23 -23.51 -3.99
CA ILE A 171 -17.96 -24.93 -4.07
C ILE A 171 -17.20 -25.16 -5.39
N ARG A 172 -16.15 -25.96 -5.35
CA ARG A 172 -15.40 -26.40 -6.52
C ARG A 172 -15.47 -27.91 -6.61
N TYR A 173 -15.72 -28.42 -7.80
CA TYR A 173 -15.65 -29.82 -8.13
C TYR A 173 -14.68 -30.05 -9.29
N ALA A 174 -13.70 -30.92 -9.08
CA ALA A 174 -12.75 -31.34 -10.11
C ALA A 174 -12.99 -32.83 -10.42
N PHE A 175 -13.30 -33.15 -11.67
CA PHE A 175 -13.53 -34.51 -12.20
C PHE A 175 -12.38 -34.98 -13.07
#